data_e5aa3fab849d54c6982de060e1adbf53
#
_entry.id   e5aa3fab849d54c6982de060e1adbf53
#
_cell.length_a   1.000
_cell.length_b   1.000
_cell.length_c   1.000
_cell.angle_alpha   90.00
_cell.angle_beta   90.00
_cell.angle_gamma   90.00
#
_symmetry.space_group_name_H-M   'P 1'
#
loop_
_entity.id
_entity.type
_entity.pdbx_description
1 polymer ?
#
loop_
_entity_poly.entity_id
_entity_poly.type
_entity_poly.pdbx_seq_one_letter_code
_entity_poly.pdbx_strand_id
1 'polypeptide(L)'
;MAEFDLVIRGGNVADGLGGPLRVADVAVKDGKVAAVGKVTGKGKEEIDAKGLLVTPGFVDSHTHYDGQATWDARMQPSSWHGVTTAVMGNCGVGFAPVRRADRDRLIELMEGVEDIPGAALHEGLKWNWESFGDYLDALEQVPHDIDVCAQLAHGALRVYVMGERGAAIEPANEADIAQMRHLTKEAMQAGAIGFTTSRTILHKSVKGEPTPGLRAEEAVLMGIAMGIADAGRGVMELISD
;
A
#
# COMPACT_ATOMS: atom_id res chain seq x y z
N MET A 1 -25.31 32.91 3.12
CA MET A 1 -25.12 31.49 3.45
C MET A 1 -23.72 31.10 3.02
N ALA A 2 -23.06 30.16 3.68
CA ALA A 2 -21.75 29.66 3.27
C ALA A 2 -21.89 28.89 1.96
N GLU A 3 -20.99 29.14 1.01
CA GLU A 3 -20.96 28.52 -0.32
C GLU A 3 -20.10 27.25 -0.30
N PHE A 4 -19.07 27.24 0.57
CA PHE A 4 -18.10 26.17 0.71
C PHE A 4 -18.12 25.58 2.12
N ASP A 5 -17.60 24.36 2.27
CA ASP A 5 -17.45 23.73 3.59
C ASP A 5 -16.24 24.31 4.32
N LEU A 6 -15.12 24.47 3.61
CA LEU A 6 -13.89 25.06 4.11
C LEU A 6 -13.31 26.04 3.08
N VAL A 7 -12.76 27.17 3.55
CA VAL A 7 -11.91 28.03 2.72
C VAL A 7 -10.60 28.32 3.48
N ILE A 8 -9.49 28.00 2.85
CA ILE A 8 -8.14 28.33 3.32
C ILE A 8 -7.72 29.61 2.61
N ARG A 9 -7.42 30.69 3.38
CA ARG A 9 -7.21 32.03 2.88
C ARG A 9 -5.73 32.42 2.78
N GLY A 10 -5.32 32.92 1.63
CA GLY A 10 -4.06 33.64 1.44
C GLY A 10 -2.78 32.85 1.68
N GLY A 11 -2.83 31.52 1.55
CA GLY A 11 -1.67 30.65 1.73
C GLY A 11 -0.72 30.65 0.55
N ASN A 12 0.54 30.29 0.77
CA ASN A 12 1.50 30.00 -0.27
C ASN A 12 1.22 28.60 -0.82
N VAL A 13 0.46 28.49 -1.90
CA VAL A 13 0.01 27.21 -2.43
C VAL A 13 1.08 26.56 -3.29
N ALA A 14 1.46 25.32 -2.93
CA ALA A 14 2.21 24.38 -3.77
C ALA A 14 1.25 23.24 -4.17
N ASP A 15 0.89 23.17 -5.45
CA ASP A 15 -0.14 22.25 -5.93
C ASP A 15 0.37 20.81 -6.24
N GLY A 16 1.67 20.57 -6.05
CA GLY A 16 2.29 19.26 -6.31
C GLY A 16 2.61 18.99 -7.79
N LEU A 17 2.32 19.94 -8.69
CA LEU A 17 2.54 19.79 -10.14
C LEU A 17 3.90 20.33 -10.61
N GLY A 18 4.78 20.71 -9.67
CA GLY A 18 6.12 21.25 -9.99
C GLY A 18 6.12 22.74 -10.42
N GLY A 19 4.99 23.43 -10.32
CA GLY A 19 4.89 24.85 -10.58
C GLY A 19 5.44 25.73 -9.44
N PRO A 20 5.62 27.05 -9.67
CA PRO A 20 6.05 27.97 -8.63
C PRO A 20 4.97 28.16 -7.56
N LEU A 21 5.40 28.45 -6.32
CA LEU A 21 4.49 28.85 -5.25
C LEU A 21 3.71 30.10 -5.66
N ARG A 22 2.43 30.12 -5.31
CA ARG A 22 1.54 31.25 -5.52
C ARG A 22 0.69 31.54 -4.30
N VAL A 23 0.52 32.81 -3.96
CA VAL A 23 -0.44 33.19 -2.91
C VAL A 23 -1.86 33.01 -3.46
N ALA A 24 -2.63 32.15 -2.82
CA ALA A 24 -3.99 31.85 -3.26
C ALA A 24 -4.86 31.36 -2.09
N ASP A 25 -6.19 31.40 -2.30
CA ASP A 25 -7.15 30.70 -1.45
C ASP A 25 -7.39 29.30 -2.01
N VAL A 26 -7.77 28.38 -1.14
CA VAL A 26 -8.27 27.04 -1.52
C VAL A 26 -9.65 26.85 -0.92
N ALA A 27 -10.64 26.56 -1.76
CA ALA A 27 -12.01 26.27 -1.31
C ALA A 27 -12.33 24.79 -1.48
N VAL A 28 -12.94 24.19 -0.44
CA VAL A 28 -13.38 22.79 -0.42
C VAL A 28 -14.89 22.75 -0.29
N LYS A 29 -15.53 21.89 -1.09
CA LYS A 29 -16.95 21.62 -1.06
C LYS A 29 -17.21 20.13 -1.32
N ASP A 30 -18.06 19.54 -0.48
CA ASP A 30 -18.43 18.12 -0.58
C ASP A 30 -17.19 17.19 -0.64
N GLY A 31 -16.19 17.47 0.23
CA GLY A 31 -14.95 16.72 0.35
C GLY A 31 -13.96 16.88 -0.81
N LYS A 32 -14.21 17.83 -1.75
CA LYS A 32 -13.34 18.05 -2.92
C LYS A 32 -12.85 19.50 -3.00
N VAL A 33 -11.65 19.70 -3.54
CA VAL A 33 -11.16 21.03 -3.88
C VAL A 33 -12.02 21.58 -5.02
N ALA A 34 -12.79 22.61 -4.71
CA ALA A 34 -13.73 23.24 -5.65
C ALA A 34 -13.10 24.43 -6.39
N ALA A 35 -12.16 25.16 -5.74
CA ALA A 35 -11.46 26.27 -6.36
C ALA A 35 -10.08 26.49 -5.73
N VAL A 36 -9.12 26.91 -6.55
CA VAL A 36 -7.79 27.39 -6.12
C VAL A 36 -7.52 28.72 -6.82
N GLY A 37 -7.31 29.79 -6.06
CA GLY A 37 -7.10 31.15 -6.60
C GLY A 37 -7.76 32.21 -5.72
N LYS A 38 -8.39 33.20 -6.33
CA LYS A 38 -9.17 34.19 -5.58
C LYS A 38 -10.57 33.67 -5.32
N VAL A 39 -10.89 33.34 -4.08
CA VAL A 39 -12.20 32.85 -3.66
C VAL A 39 -12.98 33.96 -2.98
N THR A 40 -14.13 34.38 -3.54
CA THR A 40 -15.00 35.44 -2.98
C THR A 40 -16.10 34.86 -2.08
N GLY A 41 -16.45 33.56 -2.26
CA GLY A 41 -17.44 32.87 -1.45
C GLY A 41 -16.95 32.63 -0.01
N LYS A 42 -17.89 32.46 0.93
CA LYS A 42 -17.61 32.14 2.34
C LYS A 42 -17.61 30.63 2.58
N GLY A 43 -16.69 30.16 3.44
CA GLY A 43 -16.72 28.80 3.99
C GLY A 43 -17.61 28.72 5.22
N LYS A 44 -18.11 27.54 5.55
CA LYS A 44 -18.64 27.22 6.88
C LYS A 44 -17.51 27.35 7.93
N GLU A 45 -16.32 26.94 7.53
CA GLU A 45 -15.06 27.12 8.25
C GLU A 45 -14.08 27.89 7.36
N GLU A 46 -13.30 28.80 7.97
CA GLU A 46 -12.25 29.52 7.24
C GLU A 46 -10.95 29.49 8.04
N ILE A 47 -9.83 29.18 7.35
CA ILE A 47 -8.49 29.15 7.93
C ILE A 47 -7.69 30.30 7.33
N ASP A 48 -7.14 31.19 8.17
CA ASP A 48 -6.15 32.18 7.73
C ASP A 48 -4.79 31.48 7.58
N ALA A 49 -4.37 31.28 6.35
CA ALA A 49 -3.08 30.67 6.00
C ALA A 49 -2.05 31.69 5.51
N LYS A 50 -2.24 32.98 5.78
CA LYS A 50 -1.30 34.01 5.34
C LYS A 50 0.10 33.74 5.90
N GLY A 51 1.07 33.60 4.99
CA GLY A 51 2.46 33.28 5.32
C GLY A 51 2.72 31.78 5.55
N LEU A 52 1.69 30.94 5.55
CA LEU A 52 1.82 29.48 5.67
C LEU A 52 1.91 28.82 4.30
N LEU A 53 2.55 27.65 4.25
CA LEU A 53 2.55 26.77 3.09
C LEU A 53 1.25 25.95 3.08
N VAL A 54 0.58 25.88 1.93
CA VAL A 54 -0.61 25.03 1.70
C VAL A 54 -0.28 24.06 0.59
N THR A 55 -0.36 22.78 0.91
CA THR A 55 -0.03 21.69 -0.01
C THR A 55 -1.15 20.66 -0.02
N PRO A 56 -1.24 19.78 -1.05
CA PRO A 56 -1.92 18.50 -0.91
C PRO A 56 -1.31 17.70 0.24
N GLY A 57 -2.05 16.76 0.79
CA GLY A 57 -1.49 15.79 1.74
C GLY A 57 -0.39 14.96 1.09
N PHE A 58 0.54 14.46 1.90
CA PHE A 58 1.63 13.62 1.41
C PHE A 58 1.14 12.21 1.08
N VAL A 59 1.68 11.65 0.01
CA VAL A 59 1.56 10.23 -0.30
C VAL A 59 2.83 9.55 0.18
N ASP A 60 2.72 8.69 1.20
CA ASP A 60 3.81 7.84 1.62
C ASP A 60 3.80 6.58 0.76
N SER A 61 4.71 6.53 -0.21
CA SER A 61 4.75 5.48 -1.22
C SER A 61 5.39 4.17 -0.73
N HIS A 62 5.94 4.14 0.49
CA HIS A 62 6.63 2.97 1.02
C HIS A 62 6.39 2.81 2.52
N THR A 63 5.38 2.01 2.87
CA THR A 63 5.04 1.69 4.27
C THR A 63 4.81 0.19 4.45
N HIS A 64 4.80 -0.26 5.71
CA HIS A 64 4.52 -1.64 6.10
C HIS A 64 3.33 -1.72 7.06
N TYR A 65 2.27 -0.98 6.75
CA TYR A 65 1.01 -0.98 7.47
C TYR A 65 0.10 -2.19 7.17
N ASP A 66 0.58 -3.17 6.41
CA ASP A 66 -0.19 -4.33 5.91
C ASP A 66 -0.98 -5.07 7.01
N GLY A 67 -0.39 -5.22 8.19
CA GLY A 67 -1.07 -5.76 9.35
C GLY A 67 -1.89 -4.70 10.06
N GLN A 68 -1.24 -3.59 10.46
CA GLN A 68 -1.85 -2.53 11.27
C GLN A 68 -3.13 -1.98 10.64
N ALA A 69 -3.17 -1.77 9.33
CA ALA A 69 -4.36 -1.28 8.63
C ALA A 69 -5.60 -2.19 8.79
N THR A 70 -5.42 -3.47 9.16
CA THR A 70 -6.57 -4.37 9.37
C THR A 70 -7.26 -4.19 10.74
N TRP A 71 -6.65 -3.44 11.67
CA TRP A 71 -7.21 -3.25 13.02
C TRP A 71 -7.13 -1.82 13.56
N ASP A 72 -6.29 -0.94 12.98
CA ASP A 72 -6.07 0.43 13.46
C ASP A 72 -6.62 1.45 12.46
N ALA A 73 -7.57 2.24 12.90
CA ALA A 73 -8.17 3.29 12.10
C ALA A 73 -7.34 4.58 12.06
N ARG A 74 -6.37 4.74 12.94
CA ARG A 74 -5.65 6.02 13.12
C ARG A 74 -4.38 6.16 12.30
N MET A 75 -3.85 5.12 11.72
CA MET A 75 -2.64 5.08 10.90
C MET A 75 -1.50 5.98 11.39
N GLN A 76 -1.30 5.99 12.71
CA GLN A 76 -0.26 6.77 13.38
C GLN A 76 1.09 6.04 13.30
N PRO A 77 2.22 6.77 13.22
CA PRO A 77 2.32 8.24 13.31
C PRO A 77 2.20 8.97 11.96
N SER A 78 2.04 8.29 10.82
CA SER A 78 2.07 8.90 9.49
C SER A 78 0.99 10.00 9.33
N SER A 79 -0.24 9.76 9.84
CA SER A 79 -1.32 10.75 9.80
C SER A 79 -0.98 12.04 10.54
N TRP A 80 -0.16 11.99 11.60
CA TRP A 80 0.27 13.17 12.35
C TRP A 80 1.26 14.06 11.58
N HIS A 81 1.91 13.50 10.58
CA HIS A 81 2.93 14.18 9.78
C HIS A 81 2.40 14.66 8.42
N GLY A 82 1.08 14.69 8.25
CA GLY A 82 0.43 15.19 7.04
C GLY A 82 0.37 14.18 5.89
N VAL A 83 0.64 12.90 6.17
CA VAL A 83 0.34 11.83 5.21
C VAL A 83 -1.18 11.67 5.12
N THR A 84 -1.69 11.63 3.91
CA THR A 84 -3.12 11.41 3.62
C THR A 84 -3.36 10.16 2.80
N THR A 85 -2.30 9.55 2.27
CA THR A 85 -2.35 8.27 1.56
C THR A 85 -1.10 7.48 1.87
N ALA A 86 -1.24 6.23 2.32
CA ALA A 86 -0.14 5.29 2.55
C ALA A 86 -0.22 4.12 1.59
N VAL A 87 0.94 3.75 1.01
CA VAL A 87 1.09 2.57 0.15
C VAL A 87 1.78 1.47 0.92
N MET A 88 1.19 0.29 0.99
CA MET A 88 1.71 -0.88 1.71
C MET A 88 1.84 -2.10 0.78
N GLY A 89 2.39 -3.20 1.29
CA GLY A 89 2.75 -4.38 0.48
C GLY A 89 4.13 -4.27 -0.13
N ASN A 90 4.98 -3.39 0.38
CA ASN A 90 6.33 -3.13 -0.13
C ASN A 90 7.30 -4.28 0.20
N CYS A 91 8.53 -4.20 -0.31
CA CYS A 91 9.62 -5.16 -0.05
C CYS A 91 9.28 -6.64 -0.36
N GLY A 92 8.18 -6.90 -1.05
CA GLY A 92 7.71 -8.26 -1.32
C GLY A 92 7.17 -9.00 -0.10
N VAL A 93 6.86 -8.29 1.00
CA VAL A 93 6.24 -8.83 2.22
C VAL A 93 4.83 -8.28 2.40
N GLY A 94 3.93 -9.09 2.95
CA GLY A 94 2.52 -8.75 3.13
C GLY A 94 1.70 -9.95 3.54
N PHE A 95 0.38 -9.78 3.74
CA PHE A 95 -0.48 -10.78 4.35
C PHE A 95 -1.56 -11.35 3.42
N ALA A 96 -1.47 -11.09 2.11
CA ALA A 96 -2.41 -11.62 1.13
C ALA A 96 -1.75 -11.85 -0.25
N PRO A 97 -2.16 -12.93 -0.98
CA PRO A 97 -3.09 -13.97 -0.54
C PRO A 97 -2.46 -14.91 0.51
N VAL A 98 -3.27 -15.59 1.32
CA VAL A 98 -2.75 -16.45 2.39
C VAL A 98 -3.66 -17.63 2.69
N ARG A 99 -3.10 -18.84 2.75
CA ARG A 99 -3.80 -20.02 3.28
C ARG A 99 -3.65 -20.08 4.80
N ARG A 100 -4.62 -20.67 5.48
CA ARG A 100 -4.59 -20.78 6.93
C ARG A 100 -3.28 -21.39 7.48
N ALA A 101 -2.72 -22.36 6.78
CA ALA A 101 -1.49 -23.04 7.18
C ALA A 101 -0.24 -22.15 7.09
N ASP A 102 -0.28 -21.06 6.29
CA ASP A 102 0.88 -20.23 5.98
C ASP A 102 0.91 -18.91 6.76
N ARG A 103 -0.09 -18.66 7.61
CA ARG A 103 -0.24 -17.40 8.36
C ARG A 103 0.95 -17.06 9.23
N ASP A 104 1.41 -18.02 10.03
CA ASP A 104 2.56 -17.83 10.92
C ASP A 104 3.84 -17.54 10.15
N ARG A 105 4.00 -18.15 8.98
CA ARG A 105 5.14 -17.90 8.10
C ARG A 105 5.17 -16.46 7.58
N LEU A 106 4.03 -15.91 7.19
CA LEU A 106 3.98 -14.50 6.75
C LEU A 106 4.24 -13.54 7.90
N ILE A 107 3.81 -13.86 9.13
CA ILE A 107 4.17 -13.11 10.32
C ILE A 107 5.67 -13.16 10.58
N GLU A 108 6.29 -14.33 10.57
CA GLU A 108 7.74 -14.52 10.76
C GLU A 108 8.56 -13.77 9.69
N LEU A 109 8.05 -13.71 8.47
CA LEU A 109 8.67 -12.97 7.38
C LEU A 109 8.59 -11.46 7.61
N MET A 110 7.40 -10.94 7.95
CA MET A 110 7.20 -9.52 8.23
C MET A 110 8.02 -9.06 9.43
N GLU A 111 8.03 -9.84 10.51
CA GLU A 111 8.82 -9.55 11.71
C GLU A 111 10.32 -9.47 11.38
N GLY A 112 10.84 -10.39 10.58
CA GLY A 112 12.26 -10.44 10.26
C GLY A 112 12.73 -9.39 9.25
N VAL A 113 11.85 -8.95 8.34
CA VAL A 113 12.18 -7.94 7.32
C VAL A 113 11.99 -6.52 7.86
N GLU A 114 10.95 -6.28 8.67
CA GLU A 114 10.50 -4.94 9.05
C GLU A 114 10.57 -4.66 10.57
N ASP A 115 11.11 -5.59 11.35
CA ASP A 115 11.20 -5.48 12.81
C ASP A 115 9.85 -5.24 13.52
N ILE A 116 8.73 -5.60 12.87
CA ILE A 116 7.40 -5.51 13.49
C ILE A 116 7.20 -6.69 14.41
N PRO A 117 6.98 -6.50 15.74
CA PRO A 117 6.89 -7.60 16.68
C PRO A 117 5.82 -8.63 16.27
N GLY A 118 6.22 -9.90 16.10
CA GLY A 118 5.31 -10.98 15.73
C GLY A 118 4.14 -11.14 16.71
N ALA A 119 4.36 -10.88 18.01
CA ALA A 119 3.31 -10.89 19.01
C ALA A 119 2.19 -9.86 18.72
N ALA A 120 2.54 -8.67 18.23
CA ALA A 120 1.56 -7.65 17.84
C ALA A 120 0.77 -8.09 16.59
N LEU A 121 1.45 -8.71 15.63
CA LEU A 121 0.82 -9.26 14.43
C LEU A 121 -0.13 -10.42 14.75
N HIS A 122 0.27 -11.36 15.63
CA HIS A 122 -0.57 -12.47 16.08
C HIS A 122 -1.84 -11.99 16.78
N GLU A 123 -1.76 -10.96 17.61
CA GLU A 123 -2.92 -10.40 18.32
C GLU A 123 -3.82 -9.58 17.39
N GLY A 124 -3.23 -8.78 16.49
CA GLY A 124 -3.95 -7.84 15.65
C GLY A 124 -4.64 -8.48 14.45
N LEU A 125 -3.98 -9.42 13.76
CA LEU A 125 -4.47 -10.00 12.51
C LEU A 125 -5.66 -10.94 12.73
N LYS A 126 -6.83 -10.57 12.23
CA LYS A 126 -8.06 -11.38 12.38
C LYS A 126 -8.23 -12.46 11.31
N TRP A 127 -7.49 -12.35 10.21
CA TRP A 127 -7.45 -13.33 9.13
C TRP A 127 -8.83 -13.68 8.55
N ASN A 128 -9.67 -12.68 8.33
CA ASN A 128 -10.97 -12.84 7.69
C ASN A 128 -10.88 -12.77 6.15
N TRP A 129 -9.73 -13.08 5.60
CA TRP A 129 -9.44 -13.14 4.16
C TRP A 129 -8.59 -14.37 3.80
N GLU A 130 -8.62 -14.74 2.53
CA GLU A 130 -7.72 -15.69 1.90
C GLU A 130 -7.14 -15.13 0.60
N SER A 131 -8.00 -14.62 -0.30
CA SER A 131 -7.56 -13.97 -1.53
C SER A 131 -7.09 -12.53 -1.29
N PHE A 132 -6.46 -11.92 -2.30
CA PHE A 132 -6.08 -10.52 -2.23
C PHE A 132 -7.32 -9.60 -2.27
N GLY A 133 -8.37 -9.98 -3.01
CA GLY A 133 -9.65 -9.26 -3.02
C GLY A 133 -10.30 -9.23 -1.63
N ASP A 134 -10.40 -10.39 -0.96
CA ASP A 134 -10.94 -10.46 0.40
C ASP A 134 -10.15 -9.57 1.38
N TYR A 135 -8.82 -9.47 1.20
CA TYR A 135 -7.98 -8.59 2.01
C TYR A 135 -8.33 -7.11 1.79
N LEU A 136 -8.56 -6.68 0.55
CA LEU A 136 -9.02 -5.32 0.27
C LEU A 136 -10.39 -5.06 0.90
N ASP A 137 -11.32 -6.01 0.82
CA ASP A 137 -12.62 -5.92 1.47
C ASP A 137 -12.50 -5.81 3.00
N ALA A 138 -11.53 -6.53 3.59
CA ALA A 138 -11.25 -6.42 5.03
C ALA A 138 -10.71 -5.05 5.42
N LEU A 139 -9.85 -4.44 4.59
CA LEU A 139 -9.34 -3.08 4.79
C LEU A 139 -10.47 -2.04 4.70
N GLU A 140 -11.39 -2.19 3.75
CA GLU A 140 -12.51 -1.26 3.56
C GLU A 140 -13.47 -1.23 4.77
N GLN A 141 -13.50 -2.29 5.58
CA GLN A 141 -14.29 -2.33 6.81
C GLN A 141 -13.72 -1.49 7.95
N VAL A 142 -12.47 -1.06 7.87
CA VAL A 142 -11.81 -0.21 8.88
C VAL A 142 -11.90 1.26 8.44
N PRO A 143 -12.53 2.16 9.22
CA PRO A 143 -12.68 3.56 8.85
C PRO A 143 -11.37 4.33 9.10
N HIS A 144 -10.38 4.17 8.21
CA HIS A 144 -9.08 4.82 8.34
C HIS A 144 -9.18 6.35 8.28
N ASP A 145 -8.29 7.04 8.99
CA ASP A 145 -8.17 8.50 8.96
C ASP A 145 -7.34 9.02 7.76
N ILE A 146 -6.69 8.11 7.01
CA ILE A 146 -6.02 8.38 5.73
C ILE A 146 -6.40 7.29 4.71
N ASP A 147 -6.22 7.57 3.43
CA ASP A 147 -6.38 6.55 2.40
C ASP A 147 -5.27 5.50 2.48
N VAL A 148 -5.61 4.24 2.23
CA VAL A 148 -4.64 3.14 2.14
C VAL A 148 -4.68 2.50 0.77
N CYS A 149 -3.51 2.19 0.22
CA CYS A 149 -3.34 1.49 -1.04
C CYS A 149 -2.46 0.25 -0.81
N ALA A 150 -2.84 -0.88 -1.39
CA ALA A 150 -2.09 -2.12 -1.22
C ALA A 150 -1.49 -2.64 -2.52
N GLN A 151 -0.29 -3.17 -2.44
CA GLN A 151 0.40 -3.89 -3.50
C GLN A 151 0.44 -5.39 -3.19
N LEU A 152 0.41 -6.21 -4.24
CA LEU A 152 0.54 -7.66 -4.12
C LEU A 152 2.01 -8.02 -3.81
N ALA A 153 2.25 -8.62 -2.65
CA ALA A 153 3.59 -8.99 -2.19
C ALA A 153 4.03 -10.36 -2.74
N HIS A 154 5.25 -10.42 -3.32
CA HIS A 154 5.80 -11.63 -3.95
C HIS A 154 5.91 -12.79 -2.96
N GLY A 155 6.35 -12.54 -1.71
CA GLY A 155 6.49 -13.57 -0.69
C GLY A 155 5.17 -14.28 -0.41
N ALA A 156 4.09 -13.51 -0.20
CA ALA A 156 2.75 -14.05 0.01
C ALA A 156 2.23 -14.81 -1.21
N LEU A 157 2.35 -14.22 -2.41
CA LEU A 157 1.90 -14.86 -3.66
C LEU A 157 2.61 -16.20 -3.91
N ARG A 158 3.94 -16.22 -3.74
CA ARG A 158 4.74 -17.41 -3.98
C ARG A 158 4.45 -18.54 -2.99
N VAL A 159 4.32 -18.22 -1.71
CA VAL A 159 3.94 -19.18 -0.68
C VAL A 159 2.52 -19.70 -0.93
N TYR A 160 1.59 -18.84 -1.29
CA TYR A 160 0.21 -19.23 -1.60
C TYR A 160 0.13 -20.23 -2.78
N VAL A 161 0.91 -20.03 -3.84
CA VAL A 161 0.90 -20.92 -5.02
C VAL A 161 1.67 -22.19 -4.79
N MET A 162 2.88 -22.11 -4.20
CA MET A 162 3.85 -23.21 -4.15
C MET A 162 3.95 -23.85 -2.76
N GLY A 163 3.36 -23.29 -1.71
CA GLY A 163 3.46 -23.79 -0.34
C GLY A 163 4.91 -23.87 0.15
N GLU A 164 5.27 -25.01 0.75
CA GLU A 164 6.62 -25.28 1.25
C GLU A 164 7.71 -25.10 0.18
N ARG A 165 7.44 -25.49 -1.06
CA ARG A 165 8.39 -25.30 -2.16
C ARG A 165 8.72 -23.82 -2.39
N GLY A 166 7.68 -22.96 -2.30
CA GLY A 166 7.83 -21.51 -2.44
C GLY A 166 8.66 -20.90 -1.32
N ALA A 167 8.42 -21.33 -0.10
CA ALA A 167 9.17 -20.93 1.07
C ALA A 167 10.64 -21.41 1.03
N ALA A 168 10.86 -22.65 0.58
CA ALA A 168 12.20 -23.23 0.40
C ALA A 168 12.94 -22.66 -0.81
N ILE A 169 12.35 -21.68 -1.53
CA ILE A 169 12.94 -21.03 -2.72
C ILE A 169 13.23 -22.04 -3.84
N GLU A 170 12.45 -23.11 -3.94
CA GLU A 170 12.57 -24.04 -5.06
C GLU A 170 12.16 -23.37 -6.38
N PRO A 171 12.71 -23.79 -7.54
CA PRO A 171 12.27 -23.28 -8.83
C PRO A 171 10.77 -23.47 -9.06
N ALA A 172 10.13 -22.45 -9.62
CA ALA A 172 8.75 -22.54 -10.05
C ALA A 172 8.64 -23.28 -11.38
N ASN A 173 7.66 -24.16 -11.51
CA ASN A 173 7.32 -24.77 -12.79
C ASN A 173 6.34 -23.92 -13.60
N GLU A 174 6.02 -24.32 -14.84
CA GLU A 174 5.12 -23.59 -15.73
C GLU A 174 3.71 -23.38 -15.13
N ALA A 175 3.20 -24.38 -14.40
CA ALA A 175 1.88 -24.27 -13.76
C ALA A 175 1.90 -23.28 -12.60
N ASP A 176 2.98 -23.26 -11.81
CA ASP A 176 3.18 -22.26 -10.74
C ASP A 176 3.19 -20.83 -11.32
N ILE A 177 3.95 -20.64 -12.43
CA ILE A 177 4.06 -19.34 -13.11
C ILE A 177 2.70 -18.90 -13.67
N ALA A 178 1.98 -19.80 -14.32
CA ALA A 178 0.65 -19.52 -14.85
C ALA A 178 -0.33 -19.13 -13.75
N GLN A 179 -0.27 -19.81 -12.59
CA GLN A 179 -1.12 -19.49 -11.44
C GLN A 179 -0.73 -18.15 -10.81
N MET A 180 0.55 -17.82 -10.66
CA MET A 180 0.99 -16.51 -10.18
C MET A 180 0.53 -15.38 -11.12
N ARG A 181 0.64 -15.57 -12.45
CA ARG A 181 0.12 -14.63 -13.45
C ARG A 181 -1.38 -14.39 -13.27
N HIS A 182 -2.14 -15.46 -13.11
CA HIS A 182 -3.60 -15.40 -12.95
C HIS A 182 -3.98 -14.63 -11.68
N LEU A 183 -3.42 -14.99 -10.53
CA LEU A 183 -3.68 -14.33 -9.24
C LEU A 183 -3.23 -12.87 -9.23
N THR A 184 -2.13 -12.54 -9.92
CA THR A 184 -1.70 -11.16 -10.09
C THR A 184 -2.73 -10.34 -10.85
N LYS A 185 -3.24 -10.89 -11.97
CA LYS A 185 -4.32 -10.24 -12.73
C LYS A 185 -5.56 -10.02 -11.87
N GLU A 186 -5.99 -11.03 -11.12
CA GLU A 186 -7.15 -10.91 -10.21
C GLU A 186 -6.92 -9.84 -9.13
N ALA A 187 -5.74 -9.80 -8.51
CA ALA A 187 -5.39 -8.79 -7.53
C ALA A 187 -5.46 -7.36 -8.11
N MET A 188 -4.91 -7.14 -9.32
CA MET A 188 -4.99 -5.84 -9.99
C MET A 188 -6.44 -5.47 -10.32
N GLN A 189 -7.27 -6.41 -10.75
CA GLN A 189 -8.68 -6.19 -11.03
C GLN A 189 -9.49 -5.89 -9.77
N ALA A 190 -9.13 -6.51 -8.63
CA ALA A 190 -9.73 -6.25 -7.32
C ALA A 190 -9.38 -4.86 -6.77
N GLY A 191 -8.25 -4.25 -7.19
CA GLY A 191 -7.87 -2.92 -6.73
C GLY A 191 -6.42 -2.77 -6.28
N ALA A 192 -5.60 -3.83 -6.34
CA ALA A 192 -4.17 -3.68 -6.10
C ALA A 192 -3.58 -2.60 -7.01
N ILE A 193 -2.71 -1.75 -6.46
CA ILE A 193 -2.06 -0.71 -7.25
C ILE A 193 -0.76 -1.20 -7.92
N GLY A 194 -0.25 -2.35 -7.50
CA GLY A 194 0.99 -2.91 -8.05
C GLY A 194 1.35 -4.24 -7.44
N PHE A 195 2.54 -4.69 -7.78
CA PHE A 195 3.21 -5.87 -7.27
C PHE A 195 4.61 -5.51 -6.81
N THR A 196 5.06 -6.09 -5.69
CA THR A 196 6.38 -5.83 -5.14
C THR A 196 7.20 -7.10 -4.93
N THR A 197 8.50 -6.98 -5.11
CA THR A 197 9.44 -8.06 -4.86
C THR A 197 10.74 -7.57 -4.24
N SER A 198 11.39 -8.43 -3.45
CA SER A 198 12.70 -8.16 -2.87
C SER A 198 13.76 -9.07 -3.48
N ARG A 199 14.88 -8.46 -3.88
CA ARG A 199 16.08 -9.13 -4.41
C ARG A 199 17.30 -8.86 -3.54
N THR A 200 17.12 -8.27 -2.34
CA THR A 200 18.22 -8.04 -1.39
C THR A 200 18.44 -9.25 -0.48
N ILE A 201 19.71 -9.56 -0.21
CA ILE A 201 20.11 -10.61 0.73
C ILE A 201 19.91 -10.20 2.19
N LEU A 202 19.61 -8.93 2.45
CA LEU A 202 19.40 -8.40 3.80
C LEU A 202 18.02 -8.79 4.34
N HIS A 203 17.01 -8.94 3.46
CA HIS A 203 15.67 -9.32 3.87
C HIS A 203 15.57 -10.81 4.20
N LYS A 204 15.29 -11.10 5.46
CA LYS A 204 15.19 -12.46 6.01
C LYS A 204 14.05 -12.55 7.01
N SER A 205 13.48 -13.74 7.16
CA SER A 205 12.56 -14.03 8.26
C SER A 205 13.28 -13.94 9.62
N VAL A 206 12.54 -13.93 10.72
CA VAL A 206 13.12 -13.98 12.07
C VAL A 206 13.97 -15.23 12.30
N LYS A 207 13.79 -16.28 11.51
CA LYS A 207 14.59 -17.51 11.53
C LYS A 207 15.86 -17.42 10.67
N GLY A 208 16.11 -16.27 10.02
CA GLY A 208 17.25 -16.06 9.12
C GLY A 208 17.06 -16.66 7.71
N GLU A 209 15.86 -17.14 7.38
CA GLU A 209 15.52 -17.64 6.05
C GLU A 209 15.34 -16.47 5.07
N PRO A 210 15.89 -16.56 3.86
CA PRO A 210 15.72 -15.50 2.87
C PRO A 210 14.26 -15.39 2.41
N THR A 211 13.87 -14.20 1.89
CA THR A 211 12.53 -13.99 1.37
C THR A 211 12.22 -14.96 0.22
N PRO A 212 10.98 -15.48 0.10
CA PRO A 212 10.61 -16.43 -0.94
C PRO A 212 10.87 -15.95 -2.37
N GLY A 213 10.83 -14.63 -2.60
CA GLY A 213 11.08 -14.01 -3.91
C GLY A 213 12.55 -13.84 -4.30
N LEU A 214 13.50 -13.99 -3.36
CA LEU A 214 14.90 -13.59 -3.54
C LEU A 214 15.55 -14.18 -4.79
N ARG A 215 15.33 -15.47 -5.06
CA ARG A 215 15.93 -16.20 -6.19
C ARG A 215 14.93 -16.54 -7.28
N ALA A 216 13.79 -15.86 -7.33
CA ALA A 216 12.82 -16.09 -8.39
C ALA A 216 13.48 -15.85 -9.76
N GLU A 217 13.31 -16.79 -10.66
CA GLU A 217 13.83 -16.74 -12.03
C GLU A 217 13.12 -15.65 -12.84
N GLU A 218 13.75 -15.19 -13.90
CA GLU A 218 13.19 -14.18 -14.81
C GLU A 218 11.80 -14.58 -15.33
N ALA A 219 11.61 -15.88 -15.65
CA ALA A 219 10.33 -16.39 -16.12
C ALA A 219 9.18 -16.17 -15.12
N VAL A 220 9.46 -16.27 -13.81
CA VAL A 220 8.48 -15.99 -12.75
C VAL A 220 8.09 -14.50 -12.77
N LEU A 221 9.08 -13.61 -12.78
CA LEU A 221 8.83 -12.17 -12.80
C LEU A 221 8.11 -11.74 -14.09
N MET A 222 8.48 -12.33 -15.23
CA MET A 222 7.78 -12.11 -16.50
C MET A 222 6.34 -12.59 -16.46
N GLY A 223 6.08 -13.78 -15.88
CA GLY A 223 4.71 -14.28 -15.69
C GLY A 223 3.85 -13.31 -14.87
N ILE A 224 4.38 -12.82 -13.75
CA ILE A 224 3.72 -11.84 -12.88
C ILE A 224 3.51 -10.51 -13.62
N ALA A 225 4.54 -9.98 -14.30
CA ALA A 225 4.45 -8.75 -15.09
C ALA A 225 3.37 -8.85 -16.19
N MET A 226 3.26 -10.02 -16.83
CA MET A 226 2.18 -10.29 -17.79
C MET A 226 0.80 -10.30 -17.13
N GLY A 227 0.69 -10.73 -15.87
CA GLY A 227 -0.56 -10.61 -15.09
C GLY A 227 -0.99 -9.15 -14.88
N ILE A 228 -0.02 -8.27 -14.58
CA ILE A 228 -0.26 -6.81 -14.49
C ILE A 228 -0.71 -6.27 -15.86
N ALA A 229 0.00 -6.64 -16.92
CA ALA A 229 -0.34 -6.22 -18.28
C ALA A 229 -1.73 -6.70 -18.72
N ASP A 230 -2.10 -7.95 -18.40
CA ASP A 230 -3.43 -8.53 -18.67
C ASP A 230 -4.57 -7.78 -17.93
N ALA A 231 -4.26 -7.16 -16.80
CA ALA A 231 -5.20 -6.33 -16.07
C ALA A 231 -5.28 -4.89 -16.61
N GLY A 232 -4.31 -4.46 -17.42
CA GLY A 232 -4.24 -3.12 -18.02
C GLY A 232 -3.91 -2.00 -17.03
N ARG A 233 -3.46 -2.34 -15.79
CA ARG A 233 -3.15 -1.40 -14.72
C ARG A 233 -2.19 -2.01 -13.72
N GLY A 234 -1.48 -1.16 -12.98
CA GLY A 234 -0.57 -1.55 -11.91
C GLY A 234 0.88 -1.19 -12.24
N VAL A 235 1.71 -1.23 -11.22
CA VAL A 235 3.17 -1.02 -11.31
C VAL A 235 3.89 -2.24 -10.77
N MET A 236 5.17 -2.38 -11.11
CA MET A 236 6.06 -3.38 -10.55
C MET A 236 7.17 -2.66 -9.79
N GLU A 237 7.29 -2.95 -8.50
CA GLU A 237 8.31 -2.40 -7.62
C GLU A 237 9.32 -3.49 -7.26
N LEU A 238 10.58 -3.12 -7.19
CA LEU A 238 11.67 -4.02 -6.88
C LEU A 238 12.67 -3.34 -5.93
N ILE A 239 12.97 -4.01 -4.82
CA ILE A 239 14.09 -3.68 -3.93
C ILE A 239 15.25 -4.60 -4.27
N SER A 240 16.45 -4.05 -4.45
CA SER A 240 17.68 -4.79 -4.73
C SER A 240 18.88 -4.18 -4.00
N ASP A 241 19.93 -4.98 -3.84
CA ASP A 241 21.24 -4.50 -3.40
C ASP A 241 21.87 -3.60 -4.46
#